data_21b6ba10610bc2a1851d0769ebd772a5
#
_entry.id   21b6ba10610bc2a1851d0769ebd772a5
#
_cell.length_a   1.000
_cell.length_b   1.000
_cell.length_c   1.000
_cell.angle_alpha   90.00
_cell.angle_beta   90.00
_cell.angle_gamma   90.00
#
_symmetry.space_group_name_H-M   'P 1'
#
loop_
_entity.id
_entity.type
_entity.pdbx_description
1 polymer ?
#
loop_
_entity_poly.entity_id
_entity_poly.type
_entity_poly.pdbx_seq_one_letter_code
_entity_poly.pdbx_strand_id
1 'polypeptide(L)'
;MFEIRKNKVIQNYLYNLSYQIVITVLPIITTPYLTRVLGADNLGIARYVESIATLFTIIGLLGMLWYADRAIAYNRHNKQEISRCFWEIFILRIVLLVVTLIVYAIFFNGIEYQKYFKIYAFYIVGTFLDVSWLFTGLEEMKPVVVRNYIVRIIFTILLFVCIHSKQDLNAYIWIMSLMTFASGALILPWIRNYVSLVPLKQIHFMRHLLPALALFLPQAASQLYVQCDKVMIKAMLPDVAYVSYYTENEKIAKLPIILATALSTVLMPRIAYEFSKGKNNEVKSYIEKALFSTILVLLPCCTGLIAVARNFVPFFLGKEFADTYRILMILCPAMVFIGISNVTGIQYLVAVNKNRELTISYVVALIANLCINYMLIPRFGVYGAAVGTLVAEGLSMSVQYYYMHKYIGKTLDVILVFKLFILSVLMGGIVYCINYLNMGYLAKIFVQVIVGVLIYGIGVWGMLRHRRRSE
;
A
#
# COMPACT_ATOMS: atom_id res chain seq x y z
N MET A 1 18.63 -28.66 12.59
CA MET A 1 17.27 -28.08 12.65
C MET A 1 17.25 -26.54 12.61
N PHE A 2 18.10 -25.84 13.38
CA PHE A 2 18.21 -24.37 13.40
C PHE A 2 18.69 -23.77 12.06
N GLU A 3 19.68 -24.36 11.40
CA GLU A 3 20.20 -23.88 10.09
C GLU A 3 19.20 -24.04 8.95
N ILE A 4 18.46 -25.15 8.91
CA ILE A 4 17.42 -25.41 7.88
C ILE A 4 16.29 -24.36 8.02
N ARG A 5 15.92 -24.02 9.26
CA ARG A 5 14.89 -23.02 9.56
C ARG A 5 15.35 -21.60 9.20
N LYS A 6 16.62 -21.28 9.44
CA LYS A 6 17.24 -20.01 9.05
C LYS A 6 17.27 -19.82 7.53
N ASN A 7 17.61 -20.87 6.78
CA ASN A 7 17.60 -20.85 5.32
C ASN A 7 16.19 -20.65 4.75
N LYS A 8 15.15 -21.25 5.35
CA LYS A 8 13.75 -21.11 4.90
C LYS A 8 13.22 -19.68 5.12
N VAL A 9 13.53 -19.06 6.25
CA VAL A 9 13.16 -17.68 6.54
C VAL A 9 13.81 -16.72 5.54
N ILE A 10 15.08 -16.92 5.23
CA ILE A 10 15.81 -16.11 4.24
C ILE A 10 15.20 -16.30 2.84
N GLN A 11 14.87 -17.53 2.45
CA GLN A 11 14.23 -17.82 1.17
C GLN A 11 12.86 -17.13 1.05
N ASN A 12 12.00 -17.25 2.06
CA ASN A 12 10.70 -16.59 2.08
C ASN A 12 10.83 -15.07 2.00
N TYR A 13 11.83 -14.51 2.68
CA TYR A 13 12.16 -13.09 2.59
C TYR A 13 12.56 -12.68 1.17
N LEU A 14 13.47 -13.43 0.53
CA LEU A 14 13.90 -13.16 -0.84
C LEU A 14 12.74 -13.27 -1.84
N TYR A 15 11.86 -14.26 -1.68
CA TYR A 15 10.64 -14.38 -2.49
C TYR A 15 9.74 -13.15 -2.33
N ASN A 16 9.49 -12.70 -1.10
CA ASN A 16 8.68 -11.51 -0.87
C ASN A 16 9.34 -10.24 -1.43
N LEU A 17 10.64 -10.07 -1.23
CA LEU A 17 11.38 -8.92 -1.72
C LEU A 17 11.33 -8.85 -3.27
N SER A 18 11.62 -9.97 -3.93
CA SER A 18 11.58 -10.04 -5.40
C SER A 18 10.18 -9.72 -5.92
N TYR A 19 9.13 -10.21 -5.27
CA TYR A 19 7.75 -9.91 -5.64
C TYR A 19 7.40 -8.43 -5.42
N GLN A 20 7.86 -7.81 -4.33
CA GLN A 20 7.68 -6.38 -4.09
C GLN A 20 8.33 -5.51 -5.18
N ILE A 21 9.50 -5.90 -5.67
CA ILE A 21 10.15 -5.22 -6.80
C ILE A 21 9.26 -5.28 -8.05
N VAL A 22 8.71 -6.45 -8.37
CA VAL A 22 7.84 -6.61 -9.57
C VAL A 22 6.56 -5.80 -9.44
N ILE A 23 5.88 -5.83 -8.28
CA ILE A 23 4.66 -5.03 -8.04
C ILE A 23 4.93 -3.54 -8.25
N THR A 24 6.14 -3.08 -7.94
CA THR A 24 6.53 -1.68 -8.06
C THR A 24 6.93 -1.28 -9.47
N VAL A 25 7.71 -2.11 -10.12
CA VAL A 25 8.24 -1.81 -11.47
C VAL A 25 7.14 -1.89 -12.54
N LEU A 26 6.23 -2.86 -12.44
CA LEU A 26 5.16 -3.01 -13.42
C LEU A 26 4.27 -1.76 -13.56
N PRO A 27 3.78 -1.13 -12.50
CA PRO A 27 3.03 0.12 -12.62
C PRO A 27 3.83 1.27 -13.26
N ILE A 28 5.15 1.33 -13.09
CA ILE A 28 5.99 2.34 -13.74
C ILE A 28 5.91 2.21 -15.27
N ILE A 29 5.75 0.99 -15.78
CA ILE A 29 5.64 0.72 -17.22
C ILE A 29 4.17 0.83 -17.68
N THR A 30 3.23 0.24 -16.92
CA THR A 30 1.82 0.16 -17.34
C THR A 30 1.06 1.46 -17.16
N THR A 31 1.35 2.25 -16.12
CA THR A 31 0.63 3.51 -15.86
C THR A 31 0.79 4.51 -17.02
N PRO A 32 2.00 4.84 -17.51
CA PRO A 32 2.16 5.77 -18.64
C PRO A 32 1.46 5.31 -19.92
N TYR A 33 1.39 4.01 -20.14
CA TYR A 33 0.67 3.43 -21.26
C TYR A 33 -0.84 3.64 -21.11
N LEU A 34 -1.40 3.18 -19.99
CA LEU A 34 -2.83 3.22 -19.74
C LEU A 34 -3.38 4.64 -19.69
N THR A 35 -2.65 5.59 -19.09
CA THR A 35 -3.09 7.00 -19.02
C THR A 35 -3.18 7.63 -20.40
N ARG A 36 -2.30 7.27 -21.35
CA ARG A 36 -2.34 7.79 -22.72
C ARG A 36 -3.37 7.08 -23.59
N VAL A 37 -3.57 5.78 -23.42
CA VAL A 37 -4.47 4.98 -24.27
C VAL A 37 -5.91 5.11 -23.83
N LEU A 38 -6.20 4.92 -22.54
CA LEU A 38 -7.57 4.97 -22.01
C LEU A 38 -8.04 6.41 -21.72
N GLY A 39 -7.12 7.30 -21.36
CA GLY A 39 -7.44 8.66 -20.94
C GLY A 39 -7.97 8.75 -19.51
N ALA A 40 -8.21 9.99 -19.06
CA ALA A 40 -8.54 10.28 -17.67
C ALA A 40 -9.93 9.76 -17.27
N ASP A 41 -10.95 9.94 -18.14
CA ASP A 41 -12.34 9.55 -17.85
C ASP A 41 -12.47 8.04 -17.64
N ASN A 42 -11.95 7.26 -18.59
CA ASN A 42 -12.05 5.80 -18.53
C ASN A 42 -11.28 5.22 -17.34
N LEU A 43 -10.10 5.77 -17.07
CA LEU A 43 -9.36 5.39 -15.85
C LEU A 43 -10.11 5.82 -14.60
N GLY A 44 -10.76 6.98 -14.60
CA GLY A 44 -11.60 7.45 -13.51
C GLY A 44 -12.73 6.46 -13.20
N ILE A 45 -13.47 6.02 -14.23
CA ILE A 45 -14.51 4.99 -14.08
C ILE A 45 -13.93 3.71 -13.49
N ALA A 46 -12.83 3.22 -14.05
CA ALA A 46 -12.22 1.97 -13.58
C ALA A 46 -11.77 2.07 -12.13
N ARG A 47 -11.10 3.17 -11.71
CA ARG A 47 -10.65 3.39 -10.34
C ARG A 47 -11.78 3.57 -9.35
N TYR A 48 -12.86 4.24 -9.75
CA TYR A 48 -14.06 4.37 -8.93
C TYR A 48 -14.69 3.01 -8.66
N VAL A 49 -14.96 2.22 -9.72
CA VAL A 49 -15.57 0.89 -9.56
C VAL A 49 -14.67 -0.06 -8.77
N GLU A 50 -13.36 -0.02 -9.01
CA GLU A 50 -12.36 -0.78 -8.24
C GLU A 50 -12.39 -0.42 -6.74
N SER A 51 -12.47 0.88 -6.42
CA SER A 51 -12.48 1.32 -5.02
C SER A 51 -13.72 0.84 -4.28
N ILE A 52 -14.89 0.90 -4.92
CA ILE A 52 -16.14 0.37 -4.37
C ILE A 52 -16.06 -1.15 -4.16
N ALA A 53 -15.63 -1.92 -5.17
CA ALA A 53 -15.48 -3.37 -5.03
C ALA A 53 -14.51 -3.73 -3.90
N THR A 54 -13.43 -2.97 -3.76
CA THR A 54 -12.45 -3.14 -2.67
C THR A 54 -13.08 -2.85 -1.30
N LEU A 55 -13.90 -1.79 -1.16
CA LEU A 55 -14.62 -1.49 0.07
C LEU A 55 -15.56 -2.63 0.47
N PHE A 56 -16.35 -3.16 -0.48
CA PHE A 56 -17.21 -4.31 -0.24
C PHE A 56 -16.42 -5.55 0.18
N THR A 57 -15.25 -5.76 -0.39
CA THR A 57 -14.37 -6.87 -0.03
C THR A 57 -13.82 -6.71 1.40
N ILE A 58 -13.37 -5.51 1.78
CA ILE A 58 -12.84 -5.23 3.12
C ILE A 58 -13.93 -5.44 4.17
N ILE A 59 -15.12 -4.87 3.93
CA ILE A 59 -16.27 -4.99 4.83
C ILE A 59 -16.75 -6.45 4.88
N GLY A 60 -16.90 -7.11 3.73
CA GLY A 60 -17.42 -8.46 3.64
C GLY A 60 -16.52 -9.51 4.28
N LEU A 61 -15.21 -9.34 4.27
CA LEU A 61 -14.25 -10.24 4.91
C LEU A 61 -14.19 -10.13 6.44
N LEU A 62 -14.79 -9.10 7.05
CA LEU A 62 -14.96 -8.95 8.50
C LEU A 62 -13.70 -9.25 9.33
N GLY A 63 -12.52 -8.82 8.89
CA GLY A 63 -11.25 -9.05 9.59
C GLY A 63 -10.56 -10.39 9.29
N MET A 64 -11.15 -11.22 8.42
CA MET A 64 -10.62 -12.55 8.08
C MET A 64 -9.20 -12.52 7.49
N LEU A 65 -8.77 -11.43 6.84
CA LEU A 65 -7.43 -11.34 6.26
C LEU A 65 -6.32 -11.48 7.31
N TRP A 66 -6.47 -10.82 8.45
CA TRP A 66 -5.48 -10.89 9.54
C TRP A 66 -5.72 -12.03 10.52
N TYR A 67 -6.99 -12.48 10.61
CA TYR A 67 -7.36 -13.57 11.51
C TYR A 67 -6.86 -14.92 10.99
N ALA A 68 -7.07 -15.19 9.69
CA ALA A 68 -6.83 -16.50 9.09
C ALA A 68 -5.33 -16.90 9.15
N ASP A 69 -4.41 -15.97 8.86
CA ASP A 69 -2.98 -16.18 8.99
C ASP A 69 -2.59 -16.66 10.40
N ARG A 70 -3.12 -15.97 11.42
CA ARG A 70 -2.83 -16.30 12.82
C ARG A 70 -3.43 -17.64 13.23
N ALA A 71 -4.67 -17.92 12.83
CA ALA A 71 -5.35 -19.16 13.16
C ALA A 71 -4.60 -20.38 12.63
N ILE A 72 -4.07 -20.31 11.40
CA ILE A 72 -3.22 -21.37 10.82
C ILE A 72 -1.87 -21.46 11.55
N ALA A 73 -1.23 -20.34 11.81
CA ALA A 73 0.08 -20.31 12.49
C ALA A 73 0.03 -20.97 13.88
N TYR A 74 -1.06 -20.77 14.64
CA TYR A 74 -1.25 -21.43 15.94
C TYR A 74 -1.39 -22.95 15.83
N ASN A 75 -2.00 -23.45 14.77
CA ASN A 75 -2.29 -24.88 14.57
C ASN A 75 -1.24 -25.61 13.74
N ARG A 76 -0.14 -24.96 13.30
CA ARG A 76 0.82 -25.44 12.30
C ARG A 76 1.52 -26.76 12.61
N HIS A 77 1.46 -27.23 13.84
CA HIS A 77 2.15 -28.46 14.26
C HIS A 77 1.27 -29.73 14.12
N ASN A 78 -0.03 -29.57 13.85
CA ASN A 78 -0.96 -30.70 13.71
C ASN A 78 -1.74 -30.59 12.38
N LYS A 79 -1.48 -31.53 11.45
CA LYS A 79 -2.11 -31.53 10.13
C LYS A 79 -3.65 -31.65 10.20
N GLN A 80 -4.19 -32.36 11.17
CA GLN A 80 -5.65 -32.49 11.33
C GLN A 80 -6.26 -31.15 11.76
N GLU A 81 -5.64 -30.46 12.74
CA GLU A 81 -6.09 -29.16 13.21
C GLU A 81 -5.93 -28.07 12.11
N ILE A 82 -4.85 -28.10 11.33
CA ILE A 82 -4.72 -27.24 10.16
C ILE A 82 -5.87 -27.47 9.19
N SER A 83 -6.17 -28.72 8.87
CA SER A 83 -7.21 -29.09 7.92
C SER A 83 -8.61 -28.64 8.40
N ARG A 84 -8.90 -28.87 9.67
CA ARG A 84 -10.14 -28.42 10.29
C ARG A 84 -10.28 -26.91 10.30
N CYS A 85 -9.25 -26.20 10.78
CA CYS A 85 -9.20 -24.75 10.83
C CYS A 85 -9.33 -24.13 9.43
N PHE A 86 -8.65 -24.71 8.43
CA PHE A 86 -8.75 -24.28 7.05
C PHE A 86 -10.19 -24.37 6.52
N TRP A 87 -10.84 -25.53 6.62
CA TRP A 87 -12.18 -25.72 6.10
C TRP A 87 -13.21 -24.85 6.83
N GLU A 88 -13.07 -24.67 8.14
CA GLU A 88 -13.95 -23.78 8.90
C GLU A 88 -13.84 -22.32 8.44
N ILE A 89 -12.62 -21.81 8.27
CA ILE A 89 -12.39 -20.44 7.78
C ILE A 89 -12.84 -20.30 6.32
N PHE A 90 -12.51 -21.27 5.47
CA PHE A 90 -12.87 -21.23 4.06
C PHE A 90 -14.39 -21.24 3.84
N ILE A 91 -15.13 -22.12 4.55
CA ILE A 91 -16.59 -22.15 4.49
C ILE A 91 -17.17 -20.83 4.99
N LEU A 92 -16.68 -20.28 6.10
CA LEU A 92 -17.13 -18.99 6.59
C LEU A 92 -16.91 -17.89 5.54
N ARG A 93 -15.75 -17.87 4.87
CA ARG A 93 -15.47 -16.93 3.77
C ARG A 93 -16.44 -17.10 2.61
N ILE A 94 -16.81 -18.32 2.24
CA ILE A 94 -17.79 -18.56 1.17
C ILE A 94 -19.19 -18.06 1.59
N VAL A 95 -19.62 -18.27 2.83
CA VAL A 95 -20.88 -17.72 3.35
C VAL A 95 -20.85 -16.18 3.29
N LEU A 96 -19.78 -15.57 3.76
CA LEU A 96 -19.59 -14.11 3.70
C LEU A 96 -19.54 -13.60 2.26
N LEU A 97 -18.92 -14.34 1.33
CA LEU A 97 -18.91 -14.01 -0.11
C LEU A 97 -20.33 -13.93 -0.65
N VAL A 98 -21.17 -14.93 -0.39
CA VAL A 98 -22.55 -14.95 -0.88
C VAL A 98 -23.33 -13.74 -0.36
N VAL A 99 -23.23 -13.45 0.95
CA VAL A 99 -23.86 -12.26 1.54
C VAL A 99 -23.34 -10.98 0.89
N THR A 100 -22.02 -10.85 0.72
CA THR A 100 -21.39 -9.68 0.11
C THR A 100 -21.86 -9.47 -1.33
N LEU A 101 -21.95 -10.54 -2.13
CA LEU A 101 -22.41 -10.47 -3.52
C LEU A 101 -23.90 -10.10 -3.63
N ILE A 102 -24.74 -10.62 -2.73
CA ILE A 102 -26.16 -10.25 -2.69
C ILE A 102 -26.32 -8.77 -2.39
N VAL A 103 -25.65 -8.29 -1.33
CA VAL A 103 -25.69 -6.87 -0.95
C VAL A 103 -25.13 -6.01 -2.08
N TYR A 104 -23.99 -6.40 -2.65
CA TYR A 104 -23.36 -5.72 -3.79
C TYR A 104 -24.31 -5.63 -5.00
N ALA A 105 -24.97 -6.73 -5.37
CA ALA A 105 -25.90 -6.75 -6.49
C ALA A 105 -27.13 -5.85 -6.25
N ILE A 106 -27.65 -5.79 -5.02
CA ILE A 106 -28.77 -4.92 -4.65
C ILE A 106 -28.39 -3.45 -4.78
N PHE A 107 -27.20 -3.05 -4.25
CA PHE A 107 -26.75 -1.67 -4.25
C PHE A 107 -26.45 -1.14 -5.64
N PHE A 108 -25.94 -1.98 -6.55
CA PHE A 108 -25.45 -1.54 -7.87
C PHE A 108 -26.36 -1.95 -9.03
N ASN A 109 -27.62 -2.28 -8.74
CA ASN A 109 -28.61 -2.51 -9.78
C ASN A 109 -29.27 -1.17 -10.20
N GLY A 110 -29.28 -0.90 -11.52
CA GLY A 110 -29.94 0.29 -12.09
C GLY A 110 -29.17 1.60 -11.93
N ILE A 111 -27.92 1.59 -11.47
CA ILE A 111 -27.10 2.79 -11.29
C ILE A 111 -26.10 3.01 -12.46
N GLU A 112 -25.52 4.22 -12.49
CA GLU A 112 -24.42 4.56 -13.39
C GLU A 112 -23.28 3.54 -13.28
N TYR A 113 -22.70 3.12 -14.40
CA TYR A 113 -21.63 2.11 -14.48
C TYR A 113 -22.00 0.68 -14.02
N GLN A 114 -23.29 0.31 -13.91
CA GLN A 114 -23.75 -1.02 -13.50
C GLN A 114 -23.02 -2.16 -14.22
N LYS A 115 -22.79 -2.01 -15.54
CA LYS A 115 -22.07 -3.00 -16.35
C LYS A 115 -20.69 -3.32 -15.73
N TYR A 116 -19.95 -2.31 -15.34
CA TYR A 116 -18.61 -2.45 -14.79
C TYR A 116 -18.63 -3.00 -13.37
N PHE A 117 -19.61 -2.62 -12.56
CA PHE A 117 -19.83 -3.22 -11.26
C PHE A 117 -20.10 -4.72 -11.35
N LYS A 118 -20.89 -5.17 -12.33
CA LYS A 118 -21.11 -6.62 -12.56
C LYS A 118 -19.81 -7.36 -12.90
N ILE A 119 -18.93 -6.77 -13.69
CA ILE A 119 -17.62 -7.37 -13.99
C ILE A 119 -16.74 -7.43 -12.75
N TYR A 120 -16.73 -6.38 -11.92
CA TYR A 120 -15.96 -6.36 -10.68
C TYR A 120 -16.47 -7.32 -9.60
N ALA A 121 -17.63 -7.95 -9.77
CA ALA A 121 -18.04 -9.08 -8.93
C ALA A 121 -17.03 -10.23 -8.99
N PHE A 122 -16.37 -10.48 -10.13
CA PHE A 122 -15.28 -11.47 -10.23
C PHE A 122 -14.06 -11.09 -9.39
N TYR A 123 -13.76 -9.80 -9.25
CA TYR A 123 -12.72 -9.31 -8.32
C TYR A 123 -13.06 -9.70 -6.87
N ILE A 124 -14.32 -9.48 -6.45
CA ILE A 124 -14.79 -9.84 -5.11
C ILE A 124 -14.66 -11.35 -4.91
N VAL A 125 -15.17 -12.16 -5.85
CA VAL A 125 -15.06 -13.63 -5.79
C VAL A 125 -13.59 -14.05 -5.68
N GLY A 126 -12.70 -13.51 -6.50
CA GLY A 126 -11.28 -13.83 -6.48
C GLY A 126 -10.62 -13.55 -5.13
N THR A 127 -10.95 -12.42 -4.51
CA THR A 127 -10.39 -12.05 -3.20
C THR A 127 -10.87 -12.99 -2.09
N PHE A 128 -12.13 -13.42 -2.11
CA PHE A 128 -12.65 -14.37 -1.13
C PHE A 128 -12.11 -15.80 -1.33
N LEU A 129 -11.83 -16.19 -2.57
CA LEU A 129 -11.21 -17.48 -2.91
C LEU A 129 -9.72 -17.53 -2.61
N ASP A 130 -9.05 -16.38 -2.46
CA ASP A 130 -7.61 -16.35 -2.18
C ASP A 130 -7.29 -16.93 -0.80
N VAL A 131 -6.62 -18.09 -0.82
CA VAL A 131 -6.18 -18.82 0.37
C VAL A 131 -4.70 -18.63 0.68
N SER A 132 -4.09 -17.53 0.23
CA SER A 132 -2.69 -17.19 0.52
C SER A 132 -2.38 -17.18 2.02
N TRP A 133 -3.38 -16.88 2.85
CA TRP A 133 -3.28 -16.91 4.31
C TRP A 133 -2.91 -18.31 4.87
N LEU A 134 -3.29 -19.40 4.21
CA LEU A 134 -2.84 -20.75 4.58
C LEU A 134 -1.32 -20.85 4.49
N PHE A 135 -0.76 -20.43 3.36
CA PHE A 135 0.66 -20.51 3.07
C PHE A 135 1.49 -19.53 3.92
N THR A 136 0.94 -18.35 4.18
CA THR A 136 1.55 -17.37 5.10
C THR A 136 1.64 -17.94 6.51
N GLY A 137 0.54 -18.50 7.04
CA GLY A 137 0.50 -19.12 8.37
C GLY A 137 1.41 -20.35 8.51
N LEU A 138 1.61 -21.09 7.41
CA LEU A 138 2.55 -22.23 7.35
C LEU A 138 4.01 -21.83 7.08
N GLU A 139 4.30 -20.55 6.84
CA GLU A 139 5.61 -20.06 6.41
C GLU A 139 6.08 -20.71 5.08
N GLU A 140 5.15 -20.96 4.14
CA GLU A 140 5.38 -21.59 2.82
C GLU A 140 5.04 -20.61 1.68
N MET A 141 5.87 -19.56 1.51
CA MET A 141 5.54 -18.46 0.58
C MET A 141 5.71 -18.81 -0.91
N LYS A 142 6.45 -19.88 -1.24
CA LYS A 142 6.77 -20.23 -2.63
C LYS A 142 5.53 -20.37 -3.54
N PRO A 143 4.45 -21.10 -3.17
CA PRO A 143 3.26 -21.22 -4.02
C PRO A 143 2.60 -19.86 -4.30
N VAL A 144 2.51 -19.01 -3.27
CA VAL A 144 1.92 -17.67 -3.37
C VAL A 144 2.71 -16.80 -4.34
N VAL A 145 4.04 -16.78 -4.20
CA VAL A 145 4.92 -15.93 -5.01
C VAL A 145 4.93 -16.40 -6.45
N VAL A 146 5.07 -17.71 -6.71
CA VAL A 146 5.07 -18.28 -8.08
C VAL A 146 3.74 -17.97 -8.78
N ARG A 147 2.59 -18.21 -8.13
CA ARG A 147 1.28 -17.86 -8.66
C ARG A 147 1.20 -16.37 -8.99
N ASN A 148 1.63 -15.52 -8.05
CA ASN A 148 1.58 -14.08 -8.22
C ASN A 148 2.41 -13.61 -9.43
N TYR A 149 3.60 -14.17 -9.65
CA TYR A 149 4.42 -13.88 -10.84
C TYR A 149 3.70 -14.28 -12.13
N ILE A 150 3.21 -15.52 -12.20
CA ILE A 150 2.53 -16.04 -13.39
C ILE A 150 1.33 -15.14 -13.74
N VAL A 151 0.45 -14.89 -12.77
CA VAL A 151 -0.74 -14.07 -12.99
C VAL A 151 -0.34 -12.65 -13.40
N ARG A 152 0.59 -12.02 -12.69
CA ARG A 152 0.99 -10.64 -12.97
C ARG A 152 1.59 -10.46 -14.35
N ILE A 153 2.48 -11.37 -14.77
CA ILE A 153 3.12 -11.31 -16.08
C ILE A 153 2.09 -11.54 -17.19
N ILE A 154 1.25 -12.59 -17.08
CA ILE A 154 0.23 -12.89 -18.09
C ILE A 154 -0.73 -11.72 -18.26
N PHE A 155 -1.29 -11.20 -17.16
CA PHE A 155 -2.26 -10.12 -17.25
C PHE A 155 -1.63 -8.78 -17.66
N THR A 156 -0.35 -8.55 -17.35
CA THR A 156 0.39 -7.40 -17.90
C THR A 156 0.57 -7.51 -19.41
N ILE A 157 0.90 -8.68 -19.92
CA ILE A 157 0.98 -8.93 -21.37
C ILE A 157 -0.40 -8.70 -22.01
N LEU A 158 -1.46 -9.23 -21.42
CA LEU A 158 -2.84 -9.02 -21.91
C LEU A 158 -3.23 -7.54 -21.95
N LEU A 159 -2.77 -6.71 -21.01
CA LEU A 159 -2.98 -5.26 -21.07
C LEU A 159 -2.41 -4.66 -22.35
N PHE A 160 -1.17 -4.99 -22.70
CA PHE A 160 -0.54 -4.47 -23.91
C PHE A 160 -1.11 -5.04 -25.21
N VAL A 161 -1.63 -6.28 -25.17
CA VAL A 161 -2.20 -6.96 -26.35
C VAL A 161 -3.64 -6.56 -26.61
N CYS A 162 -4.43 -6.21 -25.58
CA CYS A 162 -5.87 -5.99 -25.70
C CYS A 162 -6.30 -4.52 -25.60
N ILE A 163 -5.46 -3.63 -25.06
CA ILE A 163 -5.85 -2.24 -24.81
C ILE A 163 -5.06 -1.32 -25.74
N HIS A 164 -5.73 -0.75 -26.74
CA HIS A 164 -5.10 0.12 -27.74
C HIS A 164 -5.85 1.45 -27.93
N SER A 165 -7.06 1.57 -27.40
CA SER A 165 -7.91 2.74 -27.60
C SER A 165 -8.76 3.07 -26.37
N LYS A 166 -9.37 4.26 -26.36
CA LYS A 166 -10.34 4.65 -25.31
C LYS A 166 -11.57 3.73 -25.26
N GLN A 167 -11.90 3.04 -26.35
CA GLN A 167 -13.06 2.13 -26.42
C GLN A 167 -12.80 0.81 -25.65
N ASP A 168 -11.57 0.49 -25.34
CA ASP A 168 -11.16 -0.76 -24.70
C ASP A 168 -11.32 -0.77 -23.16
N LEU A 169 -12.04 0.22 -22.60
CA LEU A 169 -12.33 0.27 -21.16
C LEU A 169 -12.95 -1.04 -20.64
N ASN A 170 -13.88 -1.62 -21.42
CA ASN A 170 -14.54 -2.87 -21.03
C ASN A 170 -13.52 -4.03 -20.93
N ALA A 171 -12.60 -4.14 -21.89
CA ALA A 171 -11.53 -5.14 -21.86
C ALA A 171 -10.57 -4.91 -20.69
N TYR A 172 -10.22 -3.65 -20.41
CA TYR A 172 -9.39 -3.28 -19.26
C TYR A 172 -10.00 -3.75 -17.93
N ILE A 173 -11.30 -3.45 -17.73
CA ILE A 173 -12.01 -3.84 -16.50
C ILE A 173 -12.10 -5.36 -16.36
N TRP A 174 -12.34 -6.10 -17.46
CA TRP A 174 -12.27 -7.56 -17.45
C TRP A 174 -10.90 -8.08 -17.07
N ILE A 175 -9.83 -7.55 -17.67
CA ILE A 175 -8.46 -7.96 -17.38
C ILE A 175 -8.14 -7.76 -15.89
N MET A 176 -8.45 -6.59 -15.32
CA MET A 176 -8.18 -6.29 -13.92
C MET A 176 -8.98 -7.18 -12.96
N SER A 177 -10.25 -7.40 -13.27
CA SER A 177 -11.14 -8.23 -12.46
C SER A 177 -10.73 -9.71 -12.51
N LEU A 178 -10.46 -10.24 -13.72
CA LEU A 178 -10.02 -11.61 -13.92
C LEU A 178 -8.60 -11.86 -13.38
N MET A 179 -7.74 -10.86 -13.33
CA MET A 179 -6.43 -10.99 -12.69
C MET A 179 -6.57 -11.36 -11.21
N THR A 180 -7.47 -10.69 -10.49
CA THR A 180 -7.73 -11.00 -9.07
C THR A 180 -8.44 -12.33 -8.91
N PHE A 181 -9.42 -12.63 -9.78
CA PHE A 181 -10.09 -13.94 -9.81
C PHE A 181 -9.11 -15.08 -10.05
N ALA A 182 -8.25 -14.97 -11.07
CA ALA A 182 -7.23 -15.96 -11.35
C ALA A 182 -6.24 -16.12 -10.19
N SER A 183 -5.88 -15.02 -9.53
CA SER A 183 -5.05 -15.08 -8.32
C SER A 183 -5.70 -15.92 -7.23
N GLY A 184 -6.99 -15.74 -6.96
CA GLY A 184 -7.72 -16.55 -5.96
C GLY A 184 -7.91 -18.00 -6.38
N ALA A 185 -8.23 -18.25 -7.66
CA ALA A 185 -8.54 -19.59 -8.15
C ALA A 185 -7.28 -20.46 -8.35
N LEU A 186 -6.23 -19.91 -8.93
CA LEU A 186 -5.02 -20.69 -9.26
C LEU A 186 -4.23 -21.18 -8.04
N ILE A 187 -4.44 -20.64 -6.85
CA ILE A 187 -3.78 -21.13 -5.63
C ILE A 187 -4.47 -22.39 -5.05
N LEU A 188 -5.74 -22.63 -5.37
CA LEU A 188 -6.53 -23.70 -4.78
C LEU A 188 -5.95 -25.12 -5.02
N PRO A 189 -5.38 -25.48 -6.19
CA PRO A 189 -4.79 -26.81 -6.39
C PRO A 189 -3.67 -27.16 -5.41
N TRP A 190 -2.90 -26.17 -4.94
CA TRP A 190 -1.80 -26.40 -3.99
C TRP A 190 -2.26 -26.77 -2.59
N ILE A 191 -3.53 -26.51 -2.24
CA ILE A 191 -4.10 -26.85 -0.92
C ILE A 191 -3.98 -28.33 -0.63
N ARG A 192 -4.15 -29.20 -1.64
CA ARG A 192 -4.15 -30.67 -1.49
C ARG A 192 -2.90 -31.20 -0.80
N ASN A 193 -1.77 -30.51 -0.91
CA ASN A 193 -0.51 -30.91 -0.30
C ASN A 193 -0.47 -30.64 1.23
N TYR A 194 -1.30 -29.73 1.71
CA TYR A 194 -1.24 -29.22 3.09
C TYR A 194 -2.49 -29.56 3.92
N VAL A 195 -3.65 -29.71 3.27
CA VAL A 195 -4.95 -29.85 3.91
C VAL A 195 -5.61 -31.14 3.42
N SER A 196 -6.12 -31.93 4.36
CA SER A 196 -6.94 -33.12 4.10
C SER A 196 -8.43 -32.77 4.21
N LEU A 197 -9.29 -33.58 3.60
CA LEU A 197 -10.74 -33.44 3.77
C LEU A 197 -11.13 -33.77 5.20
N VAL A 198 -12.06 -33.00 5.74
CA VAL A 198 -12.59 -33.15 7.10
C VAL A 198 -14.08 -33.40 7.01
N PRO A 199 -14.64 -34.35 7.77
CA PRO A 199 -16.06 -34.58 7.79
C PRO A 199 -16.85 -33.34 8.23
N LEU A 200 -17.94 -33.02 7.52
CA LEU A 200 -18.75 -31.82 7.77
C LEU A 200 -19.28 -31.71 9.22
N LYS A 201 -19.50 -32.84 9.86
CA LYS A 201 -19.95 -32.90 11.28
C LYS A 201 -18.94 -32.32 12.27
N GLN A 202 -17.65 -32.22 11.90
CA GLN A 202 -16.58 -31.70 12.75
C GLN A 202 -16.31 -30.24 12.50
N ILE A 203 -16.99 -29.60 11.53
CA ILE A 203 -16.78 -28.23 11.09
C ILE A 203 -17.66 -27.27 11.85
N HIS A 204 -17.06 -26.40 12.65
CA HIS A 204 -17.72 -25.35 13.43
C HIS A 204 -17.29 -23.97 13.00
N PHE A 205 -17.60 -23.58 11.75
CA PHE A 205 -17.09 -22.37 11.11
C PHE A 205 -17.46 -21.07 11.83
N MET A 206 -18.62 -21.02 12.52
CA MET A 206 -19.07 -19.82 13.25
C MET A 206 -18.17 -19.43 14.42
N ARG A 207 -17.39 -20.36 14.97
CA ARG A 207 -16.44 -20.05 16.06
C ARG A 207 -15.34 -19.03 15.65
N HIS A 208 -15.07 -18.91 14.36
CA HIS A 208 -14.09 -18.00 13.81
C HIS A 208 -14.62 -16.58 13.58
N LEU A 209 -15.94 -16.38 13.56
CA LEU A 209 -16.56 -15.08 13.25
C LEU A 209 -16.25 -14.04 14.31
N LEU A 210 -16.46 -14.32 15.59
CA LEU A 210 -16.26 -13.36 16.67
C LEU A 210 -14.78 -12.95 16.83
N PRO A 211 -13.80 -13.87 16.83
CA PRO A 211 -12.40 -13.49 16.84
C PRO A 211 -11.94 -12.69 15.60
N ALA A 212 -12.53 -12.96 14.42
CA ALA A 212 -12.24 -12.19 13.22
C ALA A 212 -12.81 -10.77 13.32
N LEU A 213 -14.02 -10.59 13.83
CA LEU A 213 -14.62 -9.28 14.08
C LEU A 213 -13.78 -8.42 15.04
N ALA A 214 -13.10 -9.01 16.01
CA ALA A 214 -12.19 -8.28 16.90
C ALA A 214 -10.99 -7.65 16.13
N LEU A 215 -10.60 -8.24 14.99
CA LEU A 215 -9.54 -7.74 14.13
C LEU A 215 -10.09 -6.89 12.95
N PHE A 216 -11.41 -6.77 12.82
CA PHE A 216 -12.02 -6.02 11.72
C PHE A 216 -11.71 -4.53 11.79
N LEU A 217 -11.91 -3.90 12.94
CA LEU A 217 -11.74 -2.45 13.07
C LEU A 217 -10.32 -1.97 12.74
N PRO A 218 -9.24 -2.57 13.28
CA PRO A 218 -7.87 -2.21 12.89
C PRO A 218 -7.60 -2.37 11.40
N GLN A 219 -8.03 -3.50 10.83
CA GLN A 219 -7.84 -3.81 9.42
C GLN A 219 -8.65 -2.86 8.52
N ALA A 220 -9.93 -2.67 8.83
CA ALA A 220 -10.81 -1.80 8.07
C ALA A 220 -10.33 -0.34 8.13
N ALA A 221 -10.01 0.18 9.31
CA ALA A 221 -9.55 1.56 9.45
C ALA A 221 -8.31 1.86 8.62
N SER A 222 -7.35 0.91 8.51
CA SER A 222 -6.14 1.08 7.72
C SER A 222 -6.36 1.08 6.20
N GLN A 223 -7.47 0.51 5.73
CA GLN A 223 -7.77 0.36 4.30
C GLN A 223 -8.89 1.30 3.82
N LEU A 224 -9.84 1.62 4.69
CA LEU A 224 -11.03 2.38 4.30
C LEU A 224 -10.67 3.79 3.84
N TYR A 225 -9.83 4.53 4.58
CA TYR A 225 -9.53 5.90 4.20
C TYR A 225 -8.88 5.99 2.81
N VAL A 226 -8.06 5.03 2.42
CA VAL A 226 -7.41 4.97 1.09
C VAL A 226 -8.43 4.82 -0.05
N GLN A 227 -9.54 4.13 0.20
CA GLN A 227 -10.58 3.92 -0.82
C GLN A 227 -11.67 4.99 -0.75
N CYS A 228 -11.98 5.52 0.44
CA CYS A 228 -13.01 6.54 0.64
C CYS A 228 -12.72 7.83 -0.14
N ASP A 229 -11.45 8.24 -0.25
CA ASP A 229 -11.07 9.41 -1.06
C ASP A 229 -11.65 9.34 -2.47
N LYS A 230 -11.50 8.20 -3.15
CA LYS A 230 -11.93 7.98 -4.54
C LYS A 230 -13.45 8.00 -4.69
N VAL A 231 -14.13 7.40 -3.70
CA VAL A 231 -15.59 7.37 -3.65
C VAL A 231 -16.14 8.77 -3.39
N MET A 232 -15.56 9.50 -2.42
CA MET A 232 -15.97 10.87 -2.10
C MET A 232 -15.73 11.84 -3.27
N ILE A 233 -14.59 11.70 -3.98
CA ILE A 233 -14.30 12.49 -5.17
C ILE A 233 -15.43 12.30 -6.21
N LYS A 234 -15.78 11.06 -6.57
CA LYS A 234 -16.86 10.81 -7.55
C LYS A 234 -18.23 11.24 -7.03
N ALA A 235 -18.50 11.09 -5.72
CA ALA A 235 -19.80 11.47 -5.16
C ALA A 235 -20.00 12.98 -5.06
N MET A 236 -18.92 13.76 -4.93
CA MET A 236 -18.98 15.21 -4.69
C MET A 236 -18.60 16.06 -5.89
N LEU A 237 -17.94 15.47 -6.90
CA LEU A 237 -17.51 16.17 -8.11
C LEU A 237 -18.23 15.63 -9.34
N PRO A 238 -18.54 16.49 -10.32
CA PRO A 238 -19.35 16.09 -11.48
C PRO A 238 -18.64 15.13 -12.43
N ASP A 239 -17.32 15.26 -12.55
CA ASP A 239 -16.53 14.52 -13.52
C ASP A 239 -15.74 13.38 -12.85
N VAL A 240 -15.89 12.17 -13.40
CA VAL A 240 -15.19 10.97 -12.92
C VAL A 240 -13.69 11.01 -13.19
N ALA A 241 -13.22 11.83 -14.13
CA ALA A 241 -11.80 12.02 -14.41
C ALA A 241 -11.01 12.47 -13.17
N TYR A 242 -11.64 13.21 -12.26
CA TYR A 242 -11.00 13.63 -11.00
C TYR A 242 -10.53 12.45 -10.15
N VAL A 243 -11.19 11.30 -10.23
CA VAL A 243 -10.76 10.07 -9.53
C VAL A 243 -9.44 9.58 -10.09
N SER A 244 -9.26 9.59 -11.42
CA SER A 244 -8.00 9.20 -12.05
C SER A 244 -6.90 10.23 -11.78
N TYR A 245 -7.21 11.54 -11.85
CA TYR A 245 -6.26 12.60 -11.53
C TYR A 245 -5.68 12.44 -10.12
N TYR A 246 -6.52 12.17 -9.15
CA TYR A 246 -6.09 11.87 -7.78
C TYR A 246 -5.28 10.58 -7.71
N THR A 247 -5.84 9.47 -8.21
CA THR A 247 -5.26 8.14 -8.01
C THR A 247 -3.91 7.96 -8.70
N GLU A 248 -3.74 8.45 -9.93
CA GLU A 248 -2.48 8.28 -10.65
C GLU A 248 -1.36 9.16 -10.05
N ASN A 249 -1.68 10.36 -9.54
CA ASN A 249 -0.72 11.18 -8.79
C ASN A 249 -0.40 10.58 -7.40
N GLU A 250 -1.38 9.99 -6.71
CA GLU A 250 -1.17 9.28 -5.44
C GLU A 250 -0.18 8.11 -5.62
N LYS A 251 -0.31 7.34 -6.69
CA LYS A 251 0.63 6.26 -7.01
C LYS A 251 2.05 6.77 -7.18
N ILE A 252 2.24 7.85 -7.94
CA ILE A 252 3.55 8.47 -8.14
C ILE A 252 4.14 8.92 -6.81
N ALA A 253 3.35 9.63 -5.99
CA ALA A 253 3.79 10.09 -4.68
C ALA A 253 4.24 8.94 -3.76
N LYS A 254 3.63 7.75 -3.88
CA LYS A 254 3.96 6.57 -3.05
C LYS A 254 5.15 5.74 -3.56
N LEU A 255 5.59 5.90 -4.80
CA LEU A 255 6.70 5.11 -5.36
C LEU A 255 7.99 5.14 -4.52
N PRO A 256 8.47 6.30 -4.03
CA PRO A 256 9.71 6.35 -3.26
C PRO A 256 9.65 5.63 -1.90
N ILE A 257 8.45 5.39 -1.35
CA ILE A 257 8.27 4.72 -0.05
C ILE A 257 8.92 3.33 -0.07
N ILE A 258 8.91 2.64 -1.21
CA ILE A 258 9.47 1.31 -1.37
C ILE A 258 10.97 1.30 -1.10
N LEU A 259 11.69 2.35 -1.53
CA LEU A 259 13.12 2.48 -1.27
C LEU A 259 13.41 2.57 0.24
N ALA A 260 12.56 3.28 0.99
CA ALA A 260 12.69 3.40 2.44
C ALA A 260 12.26 2.12 3.18
N THR A 261 11.20 1.45 2.72
CA THR A 261 10.67 0.24 3.38
C THR A 261 11.52 -0.99 3.13
N ALA A 262 12.26 -1.08 2.02
CA ALA A 262 13.18 -2.18 1.75
C ALA A 262 14.25 -2.37 2.85
N LEU A 263 14.78 -1.27 3.38
CA LEU A 263 15.70 -1.29 4.52
C LEU A 263 15.00 -1.70 5.82
N SER A 264 13.74 -1.37 5.95
CA SER A 264 12.94 -1.47 7.16
C SER A 264 12.44 -2.89 7.45
N THR A 265 12.13 -3.67 6.42
CA THR A 265 11.62 -5.04 6.58
C THR A 265 12.61 -6.01 7.24
N VAL A 266 13.92 -5.72 7.11
CA VAL A 266 14.98 -6.52 7.77
C VAL A 266 15.02 -6.27 9.28
N LEU A 267 14.59 -5.10 9.74
CA LEU A 267 14.74 -4.68 11.14
C LEU A 267 13.60 -5.20 12.04
N MET A 268 12.37 -5.38 11.50
CA MET A 268 11.22 -5.80 12.30
C MET A 268 11.45 -7.10 13.09
N PRO A 269 11.96 -8.21 12.52
CA PRO A 269 12.22 -9.42 13.28
C PRO A 269 13.28 -9.24 14.38
N ARG A 270 14.29 -8.39 14.13
CA ARG A 270 15.31 -8.05 15.12
C ARG A 270 14.74 -7.26 16.27
N ILE A 271 13.90 -6.26 15.98
CA ILE A 271 13.22 -5.46 17.01
C ILE A 271 12.36 -6.36 17.90
N ALA A 272 11.54 -7.26 17.31
CA ALA A 272 10.73 -8.20 18.07
C ALA A 272 11.58 -9.14 18.94
N TYR A 273 12.70 -9.63 18.43
CA TYR A 273 13.62 -10.49 19.17
C TYR A 273 14.30 -9.78 20.33
N GLU A 274 14.85 -8.58 20.15
CA GLU A 274 15.49 -7.83 21.22
C GLU A 274 14.47 -7.37 22.27
N PHE A 275 13.26 -7.01 21.84
CA PHE A 275 12.15 -6.69 22.73
C PHE A 275 11.78 -7.90 23.62
N SER A 276 11.69 -9.11 23.05
CA SER A 276 11.38 -10.33 23.81
C SER A 276 12.44 -10.66 24.88
N LYS A 277 13.66 -10.14 24.72
CA LYS A 277 14.76 -10.25 25.69
C LYS A 277 14.81 -9.10 26.70
N GLY A 278 13.87 -8.15 26.65
CA GLY A 278 13.86 -6.98 27.51
C GLY A 278 14.93 -5.91 27.19
N LYS A 279 15.58 -6.00 26.02
CA LYS A 279 16.68 -5.12 25.62
C LYS A 279 16.16 -3.84 24.93
N ASN A 280 15.50 -2.99 25.68
CA ASN A 280 14.86 -1.78 25.16
C ASN A 280 15.85 -0.79 24.52
N ASN A 281 17.10 -0.73 24.96
CA ASN A 281 18.12 0.16 24.39
C ASN A 281 18.51 -0.26 22.98
N GLU A 282 18.65 -1.56 22.69
CA GLU A 282 18.89 -2.09 21.36
C GLU A 282 17.70 -1.84 20.44
N VAL A 283 16.47 -2.08 20.93
CA VAL A 283 15.25 -1.74 20.19
C VAL A 283 15.25 -0.28 19.80
N LYS A 284 15.54 0.63 20.74
CA LYS A 284 15.63 2.06 20.48
C LYS A 284 16.66 2.39 19.41
N SER A 285 17.87 1.82 19.49
CA SER A 285 18.93 2.02 18.49
C SER A 285 18.52 1.56 17.08
N TYR A 286 17.81 0.42 16.94
CA TYR A 286 17.29 -0.02 15.66
C TYR A 286 16.24 0.93 15.09
N ILE A 287 15.34 1.42 15.93
CA ILE A 287 14.30 2.40 15.53
C ILE A 287 14.93 3.73 15.12
N GLU A 288 15.91 4.24 15.85
CA GLU A 288 16.65 5.46 15.50
C GLU A 288 17.29 5.35 14.11
N LYS A 289 17.97 4.22 13.83
CA LYS A 289 18.58 3.95 12.52
C LYS A 289 17.52 3.84 11.42
N ALA A 290 16.39 3.18 11.67
CA ALA A 290 15.29 3.04 10.72
C ALA A 290 14.66 4.40 10.40
N LEU A 291 14.37 5.23 11.40
CA LEU A 291 13.83 6.57 11.22
C LEU A 291 14.81 7.46 10.46
N PHE A 292 16.09 7.45 10.85
CA PHE A 292 17.12 8.22 10.16
C PHE A 292 17.24 7.84 8.69
N SER A 293 17.33 6.53 8.37
CA SER A 293 17.43 6.07 6.98
C SER A 293 16.18 6.41 6.16
N THR A 294 15.00 6.29 6.75
CA THR A 294 13.73 6.65 6.12
C THR A 294 13.66 8.15 5.77
N ILE A 295 13.99 9.01 6.73
CA ILE A 295 13.99 10.46 6.55
C ILE A 295 15.07 10.87 5.54
N LEU A 296 16.27 10.28 5.64
CA LEU A 296 17.40 10.55 4.72
C LEU A 296 17.03 10.31 3.25
N VAL A 297 16.20 9.29 2.97
CA VAL A 297 15.79 8.96 1.59
C VAL A 297 14.53 9.71 1.19
N LEU A 298 13.51 9.80 2.04
CA LEU A 298 12.21 10.33 1.64
C LEU A 298 12.14 11.85 1.60
N LEU A 299 12.93 12.57 2.39
CA LEU A 299 12.95 14.05 2.31
C LEU A 299 13.43 14.55 0.95
N PRO A 300 14.59 14.13 0.40
CA PRO A 300 15.02 14.56 -0.93
C PRO A 300 14.10 14.03 -2.05
N CYS A 301 13.52 12.83 -1.91
CA CYS A 301 12.52 12.34 -2.85
C CYS A 301 11.28 13.23 -2.88
N CYS A 302 10.80 13.69 -1.71
CA CYS A 302 9.67 14.60 -1.60
C CYS A 302 9.95 15.94 -2.28
N THR A 303 11.00 16.64 -1.88
CA THR A 303 11.35 17.95 -2.44
C THR A 303 11.75 17.86 -3.91
N GLY A 304 12.44 16.79 -4.31
CA GLY A 304 12.79 16.50 -5.69
C GLY A 304 11.57 16.28 -6.58
N LEU A 305 10.62 15.44 -6.16
CA LEU A 305 9.36 15.22 -6.91
C LEU A 305 8.54 16.51 -7.02
N ILE A 306 8.46 17.32 -5.96
CA ILE A 306 7.82 18.64 -6.02
C ILE A 306 8.49 19.53 -7.06
N ALA A 307 9.81 19.56 -7.08
CA ALA A 307 10.59 20.41 -8.00
C ALA A 307 10.43 20.00 -9.47
N VAL A 308 10.34 18.69 -9.76
CA VAL A 308 10.21 18.16 -11.12
C VAL A 308 8.76 17.98 -11.57
N ALA A 309 7.76 18.02 -10.66
CA ALA A 309 6.38 17.66 -10.91
C ALA A 309 5.78 18.26 -12.18
N ARG A 310 6.03 19.55 -12.43
CA ARG A 310 5.52 20.30 -13.59
C ARG A 310 5.93 19.70 -14.94
N ASN A 311 7.13 19.13 -15.04
CA ASN A 311 7.63 18.50 -16.26
C ASN A 311 7.39 16.98 -16.23
N PHE A 312 7.50 16.39 -15.04
CA PHE A 312 7.40 14.94 -14.87
C PHE A 312 5.98 14.41 -15.12
N VAL A 313 4.95 15.08 -14.60
CA VAL A 313 3.57 14.62 -14.72
C VAL A 313 3.13 14.54 -16.19
N PRO A 314 3.24 15.58 -17.03
CA PRO A 314 2.85 15.45 -18.43
C PRO A 314 3.74 14.49 -19.22
N PHE A 315 5.02 14.36 -18.85
CA PHE A 315 5.91 13.36 -19.44
C PHE A 315 5.49 11.94 -19.08
N PHE A 316 5.17 11.68 -17.81
CA PHE A 316 4.87 10.34 -17.31
C PHE A 316 3.41 9.93 -17.58
N LEU A 317 2.44 10.77 -17.23
CA LEU A 317 1.00 10.48 -17.36
C LEU A 317 0.39 10.92 -18.70
N GLY A 318 1.06 11.78 -19.46
CA GLY A 318 0.53 12.32 -20.72
C GLY A 318 -0.15 13.68 -20.58
N LYS A 319 -0.54 14.26 -21.73
CA LYS A 319 -1.02 15.64 -21.81
C LYS A 319 -2.34 15.87 -21.06
N GLU A 320 -3.26 14.91 -21.03
CA GLU A 320 -4.56 15.03 -20.32
C GLU A 320 -4.36 15.23 -18.80
N PHE A 321 -3.21 14.80 -18.26
CA PHE A 321 -2.86 14.93 -16.84
C PHE A 321 -1.94 16.13 -16.56
N ALA A 322 -1.62 16.98 -17.54
CA ALA A 322 -0.60 18.00 -17.41
C ALA A 322 -0.82 18.92 -16.20
N ASP A 323 -2.04 19.38 -15.98
CA ASP A 323 -2.37 20.31 -14.90
C ASP A 323 -2.50 19.66 -13.52
N THR A 324 -2.42 18.31 -13.47
CA THR A 324 -2.56 17.55 -12.21
C THR A 324 -1.27 17.52 -11.39
N TYR A 325 -0.16 18.08 -11.89
CA TYR A 325 1.12 18.17 -11.16
C TYR A 325 0.97 18.82 -9.77
N ARG A 326 0.00 19.73 -9.59
CA ARG A 326 -0.30 20.36 -8.30
C ARG A 326 -0.83 19.35 -7.28
N ILE A 327 -1.60 18.35 -7.72
CA ILE A 327 -2.09 17.26 -6.87
C ILE A 327 -0.89 16.46 -6.35
N LEU A 328 0.06 16.13 -7.26
CA LEU A 328 1.29 15.45 -6.88
C LEU A 328 2.09 16.26 -5.83
N MET A 329 2.23 17.58 -6.06
CA MET A 329 2.96 18.45 -5.11
C MET A 329 2.33 18.45 -3.70
N ILE A 330 0.99 18.42 -3.59
CA ILE A 330 0.29 18.35 -2.31
C ILE A 330 0.47 16.97 -1.66
N LEU A 331 0.46 15.89 -2.45
CA LEU A 331 0.59 14.51 -1.96
C LEU A 331 2.03 14.12 -1.60
N CYS A 332 3.06 14.77 -2.19
CA CYS A 332 4.45 14.41 -1.94
C CYS A 332 4.85 14.41 -0.46
N PRO A 333 4.49 15.37 0.40
CA PRO A 333 4.86 15.31 1.82
C PRO A 333 4.24 14.10 2.56
N ALA A 334 3.09 13.59 2.10
CA ALA A 334 2.46 12.42 2.69
C ALA A 334 3.37 11.18 2.62
N MET A 335 4.25 11.06 1.59
CA MET A 335 5.21 9.94 1.53
C MET A 335 6.16 9.90 2.73
N VAL A 336 6.57 11.06 3.24
CA VAL A 336 7.46 11.16 4.42
C VAL A 336 6.70 10.70 5.66
N PHE A 337 5.45 11.14 5.82
CA PHE A 337 4.59 10.73 6.92
C PHE A 337 4.32 9.22 6.89
N ILE A 338 3.98 8.66 5.73
CA ILE A 338 3.79 7.21 5.53
C ILE A 338 5.07 6.44 5.86
N GLY A 339 6.23 6.93 5.42
CA GLY A 339 7.52 6.29 5.71
C GLY A 339 7.82 6.24 7.21
N ILE A 340 7.61 7.35 7.93
CA ILE A 340 7.79 7.41 9.38
C ILE A 340 6.74 6.52 10.08
N SER A 341 5.47 6.54 9.64
CA SER A 341 4.39 5.67 10.13
C SER A 341 4.73 4.19 9.96
N ASN A 342 5.40 3.81 8.88
CA ASN A 342 5.83 2.43 8.67
C ASN A 342 6.82 1.99 9.76
N VAL A 343 7.78 2.85 10.11
CA VAL A 343 8.75 2.56 11.18
C VAL A 343 8.07 2.55 12.55
N THR A 344 7.29 3.59 12.87
CA THR A 344 6.67 3.73 14.20
C THR A 344 5.53 2.73 14.41
N GLY A 345 4.71 2.50 13.39
CA GLY A 345 3.55 1.60 13.44
C GLY A 345 3.95 0.14 13.22
N ILE A 346 4.35 -0.19 11.99
CA ILE A 346 4.55 -1.59 11.60
C ILE A 346 5.79 -2.18 12.27
N GLN A 347 6.94 -1.50 12.19
CA GLN A 347 8.19 -2.06 12.70
C GLN A 347 8.30 -2.00 14.22
N TYR A 348 7.68 -1.00 14.88
CA TYR A 348 7.72 -0.88 16.34
C TYR A 348 6.42 -1.37 16.98
N LEU A 349 5.29 -0.66 16.85
CA LEU A 349 4.07 -0.97 17.61
C LEU A 349 3.56 -2.40 17.38
N VAL A 350 3.62 -2.90 16.14
CA VAL A 350 3.25 -4.30 15.85
C VAL A 350 4.27 -5.27 16.46
N ALA A 351 5.58 -4.99 16.33
CA ALA A 351 6.62 -5.87 16.86
C ALA A 351 6.56 -6.02 18.39
N VAL A 352 6.11 -4.97 19.09
CA VAL A 352 5.98 -4.99 20.57
C VAL A 352 4.53 -5.28 21.04
N ASN A 353 3.67 -5.80 20.15
CA ASN A 353 2.26 -6.16 20.42
C ASN A 353 1.37 -4.99 20.90
N LYS A 354 1.67 -3.75 20.49
CA LYS A 354 0.88 -2.54 20.77
C LYS A 354 -0.12 -2.23 19.65
N ASN A 355 -0.89 -3.25 19.25
CA ASN A 355 -1.84 -3.14 18.13
C ASN A 355 -3.00 -2.17 18.41
N ARG A 356 -3.37 -1.96 19.68
CA ARG A 356 -4.43 -1.02 20.06
C ARG A 356 -4.03 0.41 19.71
N GLU A 357 -2.82 0.81 20.01
CA GLU A 357 -2.26 2.14 19.73
C GLU A 357 -2.19 2.40 18.21
N LEU A 358 -1.80 1.38 17.46
CA LEU A 358 -1.81 1.43 16.00
C LEU A 358 -3.24 1.59 15.46
N THR A 359 -4.21 0.86 16.00
CA THR A 359 -5.62 1.00 15.62
C THR A 359 -6.15 2.39 15.88
N ILE A 360 -5.84 2.98 17.05
CA ILE A 360 -6.23 4.35 17.39
C ILE A 360 -5.71 5.32 16.34
N SER A 361 -4.44 5.17 15.90
CA SER A 361 -3.86 6.06 14.88
C SER A 361 -4.60 5.98 13.54
N TYR A 362 -4.98 4.78 13.11
CA TYR A 362 -5.73 4.60 11.86
C TYR A 362 -7.17 5.11 11.96
N VAL A 363 -7.83 4.93 13.09
CA VAL A 363 -9.19 5.46 13.32
C VAL A 363 -9.18 6.99 13.34
N VAL A 364 -8.20 7.60 14.01
CA VAL A 364 -8.03 9.06 14.01
C VAL A 364 -7.80 9.58 12.59
N ALA A 365 -6.92 8.91 11.83
CA ALA A 365 -6.65 9.28 10.45
C ALA A 365 -7.90 9.15 9.56
N LEU A 366 -8.66 8.05 9.69
CA LEU A 366 -9.90 7.83 8.94
C LEU A 366 -10.94 8.92 9.22
N ILE A 367 -11.21 9.22 10.50
CA ILE A 367 -12.18 10.26 10.86
C ILE A 367 -11.74 11.62 10.33
N ALA A 368 -10.47 11.97 10.53
CA ALA A 368 -9.93 13.24 10.04
C ALA A 368 -10.01 13.34 8.51
N ASN A 369 -9.63 12.27 7.79
CA ASN A 369 -9.74 12.21 6.32
C ASN A 369 -11.18 12.44 5.86
N LEU A 370 -12.16 11.71 6.40
CA LEU A 370 -13.56 11.84 6.02
C LEU A 370 -14.10 13.26 6.31
N CYS A 371 -13.80 13.84 7.47
CA CYS A 371 -14.22 15.18 7.84
C CYS A 371 -13.61 16.24 6.91
N ILE A 372 -12.31 16.17 6.67
CA ILE A 372 -11.58 17.13 5.84
C ILE A 372 -12.04 17.02 4.38
N ASN A 373 -12.19 15.82 3.86
CA ASN A 373 -12.71 15.58 2.51
C ASN A 373 -14.11 16.15 2.34
N TYR A 374 -15.00 15.90 3.30
CA TYR A 374 -16.35 16.44 3.27
C TYR A 374 -16.38 17.97 3.21
N MET A 375 -15.46 18.63 3.93
CA MET A 375 -15.36 20.10 3.97
C MET A 375 -14.64 20.68 2.76
N LEU A 376 -13.56 20.02 2.29
CA LEU A 376 -12.66 20.62 1.30
C LEU A 376 -12.95 20.19 -0.14
N ILE A 377 -13.46 18.98 -0.41
CA ILE A 377 -13.77 18.55 -1.78
C ILE A 377 -14.80 19.48 -2.45
N PRO A 378 -15.92 19.86 -1.83
CA PRO A 378 -16.87 20.77 -2.47
C PRO A 378 -16.30 22.16 -2.79
N ARG A 379 -15.27 22.62 -2.06
CA ARG A 379 -14.70 23.97 -2.21
C ARG A 379 -13.47 23.99 -3.14
N PHE A 380 -12.64 22.96 -3.06
CA PHE A 380 -11.32 22.91 -3.70
C PHE A 380 -11.19 21.74 -4.68
N GLY A 381 -12.27 20.99 -4.91
CA GLY A 381 -12.24 19.85 -5.81
C GLY A 381 -11.25 18.77 -5.34
N VAL A 382 -10.57 18.17 -6.28
CA VAL A 382 -9.58 17.10 -6.05
C VAL A 382 -8.39 17.52 -5.15
N TYR A 383 -8.07 18.82 -5.12
CA TYR A 383 -7.04 19.34 -4.22
C TYR A 383 -7.45 19.21 -2.75
N GLY A 384 -8.77 19.35 -2.46
CA GLY A 384 -9.32 19.11 -1.13
C GLY A 384 -9.07 17.68 -0.65
N ALA A 385 -9.27 16.69 -1.52
CA ALA A 385 -8.97 15.30 -1.21
C ALA A 385 -7.46 15.08 -0.95
N ALA A 386 -6.59 15.69 -1.77
CA ALA A 386 -5.14 15.60 -1.58
C ALA A 386 -4.69 16.18 -0.22
N VAL A 387 -5.28 17.29 0.21
CA VAL A 387 -5.03 17.88 1.54
C VAL A 387 -5.59 16.96 2.64
N GLY A 388 -6.79 16.39 2.44
CA GLY A 388 -7.39 15.42 3.38
C GLY A 388 -6.46 14.23 3.64
N THR A 389 -5.91 13.64 2.60
CA THR A 389 -4.93 12.55 2.70
C THR A 389 -3.65 13.00 3.41
N LEU A 390 -3.10 14.16 3.04
CA LEU A 390 -1.89 14.70 3.67
C LEU A 390 -2.06 14.86 5.19
N VAL A 391 -3.18 15.45 5.63
CA VAL A 391 -3.47 15.65 7.05
C VAL A 391 -3.72 14.32 7.76
N ALA A 392 -4.45 13.40 7.14
CA ALA A 392 -4.73 12.09 7.72
C ALA A 392 -3.42 11.29 7.96
N GLU A 393 -2.50 11.27 6.99
CA GLU A 393 -1.20 10.62 7.13
C GLU A 393 -0.34 11.30 8.19
N GLY A 394 -0.37 12.64 8.25
CA GLY A 394 0.33 13.40 9.29
C GLY A 394 -0.20 13.10 10.69
N LEU A 395 -1.52 12.99 10.87
CA LEU A 395 -2.14 12.62 12.14
C LEU A 395 -1.83 11.17 12.52
N SER A 396 -1.93 10.23 11.57
CA SER A 396 -1.56 8.83 11.80
C SER A 396 -0.12 8.72 12.31
N MET A 397 0.82 9.35 11.60
CA MET A 397 2.23 9.42 11.99
C MET A 397 2.40 10.03 13.39
N SER A 398 1.74 11.15 13.66
CA SER A 398 1.88 11.87 14.93
C SER A 398 1.40 11.05 16.13
N VAL A 399 0.26 10.36 15.98
CA VAL A 399 -0.29 9.47 17.02
C VAL A 399 0.63 8.28 17.25
N GLN A 400 1.13 7.63 16.18
CA GLN A 400 2.04 6.50 16.28
C GLN A 400 3.37 6.91 16.93
N TYR A 401 3.94 8.06 16.52
CA TYR A 401 5.16 8.61 17.10
C TYR A 401 4.99 8.95 18.58
N TYR A 402 3.85 9.54 18.95
CA TYR A 402 3.52 9.84 20.36
C TYR A 402 3.56 8.59 21.23
N TYR A 403 2.90 7.50 20.82
CA TYR A 403 2.91 6.25 21.57
C TYR A 403 4.30 5.60 21.60
N MET A 404 5.00 5.58 20.48
CA MET A 404 6.37 5.08 20.45
C MET A 404 7.27 5.89 21.40
N HIS A 405 7.21 7.22 21.35
CA HIS A 405 7.97 8.09 22.25
C HIS A 405 7.66 7.85 23.73
N LYS A 406 6.39 7.60 24.04
CA LYS A 406 5.97 7.25 25.42
C LYS A 406 6.62 5.96 25.93
N TYR A 407 6.87 4.98 25.06
CA TYR A 407 7.40 3.68 25.48
C TYR A 407 8.93 3.60 25.48
N ILE A 408 9.61 4.20 24.49
CA ILE A 408 11.07 4.09 24.33
C ILE A 408 11.81 5.44 24.40
N GLY A 409 11.09 6.51 24.67
CA GLY A 409 11.65 7.85 24.77
C GLY A 409 12.02 8.47 23.43
N LYS A 410 12.84 9.51 23.46
CA LYS A 410 13.24 10.27 22.26
C LYS A 410 14.10 9.40 21.34
N THR A 411 13.67 9.31 20.05
CA THR A 411 14.31 8.51 19.01
C THR A 411 14.73 9.34 17.80
N LEU A 412 14.31 10.58 17.70
CA LEU A 412 14.69 11.50 16.62
C LEU A 412 15.65 12.59 17.14
N ASP A 413 16.77 12.75 16.46
CA ASP A 413 17.62 13.92 16.59
C ASP A 413 17.00 15.06 15.74
N VAL A 414 16.23 15.93 16.43
CA VAL A 414 15.49 17.01 15.78
C VAL A 414 16.41 17.95 15.01
N ILE A 415 17.62 18.21 15.54
CA ILE A 415 18.59 19.10 14.89
C ILE A 415 19.07 18.48 13.58
N LEU A 416 19.37 17.19 13.57
CA LEU A 416 19.79 16.47 12.38
C LEU A 416 18.66 16.41 11.34
N VAL A 417 17.44 16.10 11.76
CA VAL A 417 16.26 16.10 10.87
C VAL A 417 16.04 17.49 10.25
N PHE A 418 16.17 18.55 11.03
CA PHE A 418 16.04 19.92 10.54
C PHE A 418 17.14 20.28 9.54
N LYS A 419 18.39 19.88 9.78
CA LYS A 419 19.49 20.05 8.82
C LYS A 419 19.22 19.31 7.51
N LEU A 420 18.74 18.05 7.57
CA LEU A 420 18.37 17.27 6.40
C LEU A 420 17.19 17.91 5.63
N PHE A 421 16.23 18.47 6.34
CA PHE A 421 15.10 19.18 5.75
C PHE A 421 15.57 20.43 5.00
N ILE A 422 16.39 21.27 5.61
CA ILE A 422 16.95 22.45 4.95
C ILE A 422 17.75 22.06 3.69
N LEU A 423 18.62 21.04 3.81
CA LEU A 423 19.39 20.55 2.68
C LEU A 423 18.51 20.07 1.54
N SER A 424 17.41 19.32 1.87
CA SER A 424 16.46 18.84 0.88
C SER A 424 15.71 19.99 0.21
N VAL A 425 15.30 21.02 0.96
CA VAL A 425 14.63 22.20 0.41
C VAL A 425 15.57 23.00 -0.50
N LEU A 426 16.82 23.20 -0.10
CA LEU A 426 17.85 23.87 -0.93
C LEU A 426 18.08 23.07 -2.22
N MET A 427 18.25 21.75 -2.14
CA MET A 427 18.34 20.87 -3.31
C MET A 427 17.10 21.04 -4.20
N GLY A 428 15.90 20.96 -3.63
CA GLY A 428 14.64 21.11 -4.38
C GLY A 428 14.54 22.46 -5.08
N GLY A 429 14.97 23.56 -4.42
CA GLY A 429 15.02 24.90 -5.00
C GLY A 429 15.96 25.00 -6.20
N ILE A 430 17.17 24.44 -6.09
CA ILE A 430 18.13 24.41 -7.21
C ILE A 430 17.60 23.57 -8.37
N VAL A 431 17.06 22.38 -8.07
CA VAL A 431 16.43 21.49 -9.06
C VAL A 431 15.24 22.18 -9.74
N TYR A 432 14.44 22.94 -8.99
CA TYR A 432 13.31 23.71 -9.54
C TYR A 432 13.79 24.81 -10.52
N CYS A 433 14.90 25.49 -10.28
CA CYS A 433 15.46 26.49 -11.18
C CYS A 433 15.82 25.92 -12.56
N ILE A 434 16.12 24.62 -12.66
CA ILE A 434 16.39 23.95 -13.95
C ILE A 434 15.16 23.95 -14.87
N ASN A 435 13.94 24.11 -14.33
CA ASN A 435 12.71 24.22 -15.14
C ASN A 435 12.75 25.39 -16.13
N TYR A 436 13.49 26.43 -15.84
CA TYR A 436 13.59 27.62 -16.67
C TYR A 436 14.64 27.49 -17.80
N LEU A 437 15.45 26.43 -17.81
CA LEU A 437 16.40 26.18 -18.91
C LEU A 437 15.62 25.74 -20.17
N ASN A 438 16.09 26.19 -21.32
CA ASN A 438 15.45 25.83 -22.59
C ASN A 438 15.98 24.47 -23.09
N MET A 439 15.39 23.37 -22.54
CA MET A 439 15.77 21.99 -22.84
C MET A 439 14.51 21.13 -23.00
N GLY A 440 14.60 20.02 -23.74
CA GLY A 440 13.51 19.05 -23.86
C GLY A 440 13.16 18.39 -22.51
N TYR A 441 11.92 17.96 -22.33
CA TYR A 441 11.40 17.39 -21.06
C TYR A 441 12.30 16.28 -20.50
N LEU A 442 12.69 15.30 -21.32
CA LEU A 442 13.57 14.19 -20.91
C LEU A 442 14.92 14.66 -20.41
N ALA A 443 15.56 15.55 -21.16
CA ALA A 443 16.87 16.10 -20.77
C ALA A 443 16.77 16.90 -19.46
N LYS A 444 15.70 17.70 -19.29
CA LYS A 444 15.45 18.41 -18.04
C LYS A 444 15.34 17.45 -16.86
N ILE A 445 14.49 16.44 -16.94
CA ILE A 445 14.26 15.48 -15.85
C ILE A 445 15.58 14.77 -15.52
N PHE A 446 16.36 14.35 -16.53
CA PHE A 446 17.64 13.67 -16.33
C PHE A 446 18.66 14.56 -15.60
N VAL A 447 18.81 15.81 -16.05
CA VAL A 447 19.69 16.79 -15.40
C VAL A 447 19.22 17.10 -13.99
N GLN A 448 17.91 17.27 -13.77
CA GLN A 448 17.33 17.53 -12.47
C GLN A 448 17.61 16.40 -11.46
N VAL A 449 17.50 15.15 -11.90
CA VAL A 449 17.79 13.98 -11.04
C VAL A 449 19.28 13.93 -10.70
N ILE A 450 20.17 14.09 -11.68
CA ILE A 450 21.63 14.05 -11.44
C ILE A 450 22.03 15.17 -10.48
N VAL A 451 21.63 16.40 -10.78
CA VAL A 451 21.96 17.57 -9.94
C VAL A 451 21.42 17.39 -8.52
N GLY A 452 20.17 16.91 -8.37
CA GLY A 452 19.59 16.64 -7.07
C GLY A 452 20.39 15.61 -6.27
N VAL A 453 20.72 14.47 -6.88
CA VAL A 453 21.51 13.40 -6.23
C VAL A 453 22.89 13.91 -5.81
N LEU A 454 23.57 14.68 -6.67
CA LEU A 454 24.90 15.23 -6.36
C LEU A 454 24.85 16.24 -5.20
N ILE A 455 23.94 17.22 -5.27
CA ILE A 455 23.82 18.25 -4.21
C ILE A 455 23.49 17.61 -2.88
N TYR A 456 22.49 16.74 -2.85
CA TYR A 456 22.07 16.10 -1.61
C TYR A 456 23.15 15.15 -1.10
N GLY A 457 23.74 14.32 -1.95
CA GLY A 457 24.81 13.39 -1.60
C GLY A 457 26.04 14.07 -1.01
N ILE A 458 26.51 15.15 -1.64
CA ILE A 458 27.66 15.96 -1.15
C ILE A 458 27.30 16.62 0.19
N GLY A 459 26.09 17.18 0.31
CA GLY A 459 25.64 17.82 1.54
C GLY A 459 25.56 16.86 2.71
N VAL A 460 24.97 15.67 2.51
CA VAL A 460 24.89 14.62 3.52
C VAL A 460 26.29 14.11 3.91
N TRP A 461 27.17 13.88 2.93
CA TRP A 461 28.54 13.46 3.18
C TRP A 461 29.29 14.47 4.05
N GLY A 462 29.18 15.77 3.74
CA GLY A 462 29.77 16.85 4.53
C GLY A 462 29.24 16.88 5.97
N MET A 463 27.93 16.74 6.17
CA MET A 463 27.30 16.70 7.50
C MET A 463 27.78 15.50 8.34
N LEU A 464 27.84 14.30 7.74
CA LEU A 464 28.26 13.09 8.45
C LEU A 464 29.76 13.11 8.78
N ARG A 465 30.59 13.68 7.92
CA ARG A 465 32.02 13.84 8.16
C ARG A 465 32.30 14.82 9.31
N HIS A 466 31.56 15.92 9.37
CA HIS A 466 31.68 16.88 10.45
C HIS A 466 31.27 16.28 11.80
N ARG A 467 30.20 15.50 11.84
CA ARG A 467 29.73 14.81 13.06
C ARG A 467 30.76 13.82 13.61
N ARG A 468 31.40 13.00 12.74
CA ARG A 468 32.48 12.07 13.12
C ARG A 468 33.75 12.73 13.66
N ARG A 469 33.93 14.02 13.38
CA ARG A 469 35.08 14.78 13.89
C ARG A 469 34.78 15.48 15.22
N SER A 470 33.50 15.64 15.54
CA SER A 470 33.04 16.26 16.80
C SER A 470 32.70 15.26 17.90
N GLU A 471 32.57 13.98 17.57
CA GLU A 471 32.51 12.82 18.48
C GLU A 471 33.93 12.26 18.69
#